data_1d5eec02b442d71db3a551ce1167d98e
#
_entry.id   1d5eec02b442d71db3a551ce1167d98e
#
_cell.length_a   1.000
_cell.length_b   1.000
_cell.length_c   1.000
_cell.angle_alpha   90.00
_cell.angle_beta   90.00
_cell.angle_gamma   90.00
#
_symmetry.space_group_name_H-M   'P 1'
#
loop_
_entity.id
_entity.type
_entity.pdbx_description
1 polymer ?
#
loop_
_entity_poly.entity_id
_entity_poly.type
_entity_poly.pdbx_seq_one_letter_code
_entity_poly.pdbx_strand_id
1 'polypeptide(L)'
;SRETRGSIAAYKAAILIRGLIKKGAEVQVVITPAGKEFITPITLSALTSKPVISEFFAQRDGTWNSHVDLGLWADAMIIAPATASTIGKMANGIADNMLITTYLSMKAPVFVAPAMDLDMFAHPSTRKNLDTLRSYGNHIIEPAEGELASHLVGKGRMEEAEKIVEILEAFFAKQQDMAGKKVVITAGPTYEKIDPVRFIGNYSSGKMGFALAEECASRGAEVSLISGPVTIQAHHPNIRRIDVESAGEMYEAAIREFPTASAGFLCAAVADFTPETVAGHKIKREKDNLTLQLKPTQDIAAALGNRKKDGQTLVGFALETNDETKNAQRKLERKNLDFIVLNSLNDQGAGFRCDTNKITIIDRQGATPYPLKSKQEVARDIIDRLVNNK
;
A
#
# COMPACT_ATOMS: atom_id res chain seq x y z
N SER A 1 32.55 21.11 27.50
CA SER A 1 31.26 20.54 27.90
C SER A 1 30.84 19.52 26.84
N ARG A 2 30.83 18.23 27.18
CA ARG A 2 30.27 17.18 26.32
C ARG A 2 28.76 17.38 26.28
N GLU A 3 28.23 17.84 25.18
CA GLU A 3 26.80 17.89 24.95
C GLU A 3 26.22 16.47 24.97
N THR A 4 25.48 16.13 25.99
CA THR A 4 24.72 14.87 26.09
C THR A 4 23.52 14.98 25.17
N ARG A 5 23.64 14.49 23.92
CA ARG A 5 22.57 14.51 22.89
C ARG A 5 21.68 13.25 22.91
N GLY A 6 21.66 12.52 24.02
CA GLY A 6 20.87 11.30 24.21
C GLY A 6 19.84 11.46 25.31
N SER A 7 19.02 10.46 25.57
CA SER A 7 18.05 10.42 26.65
C SER A 7 18.22 9.17 27.49
N ILE A 8 18.18 9.34 28.82
CA ILE A 8 18.16 8.23 29.78
C ILE A 8 16.97 7.28 29.53
N ALA A 9 15.89 7.77 28.93
CA ALA A 9 14.73 6.95 28.53
C ALA A 9 15.07 5.87 27.49
N ALA A 10 16.31 5.81 26.97
CA ALA A 10 16.75 4.78 26.03
C ALA A 10 16.57 3.34 26.56
N TYR A 11 16.58 3.12 27.90
CA TYR A 11 16.29 1.81 28.48
C TYR A 11 14.88 1.29 28.12
N LYS A 12 13.89 2.20 27.95
CA LYS A 12 12.53 1.84 27.53
C LYS A 12 12.48 1.30 26.10
N ALA A 13 13.47 1.63 25.25
CA ALA A 13 13.55 1.10 23.89
C ALA A 13 13.68 -0.43 23.89
N ALA A 14 14.40 -1.00 24.84
CA ALA A 14 14.53 -2.46 24.96
C ALA A 14 13.17 -3.12 25.28
N ILE A 15 12.38 -2.51 26.16
CA ILE A 15 11.03 -2.99 26.51
C ILE A 15 10.10 -2.85 25.30
N LEU A 16 10.16 -1.71 24.61
CA LEU A 16 9.37 -1.45 23.39
C LEU A 16 9.67 -2.48 22.30
N ILE A 17 10.94 -2.73 22.00
CA ILE A 17 11.38 -3.74 21.02
C ILE A 17 10.81 -5.11 21.38
N ARG A 18 10.94 -5.54 22.63
CA ARG A 18 10.38 -6.82 23.09
C ARG A 18 8.85 -6.87 22.97
N GLY A 19 8.18 -5.77 23.29
CA GLY A 19 6.72 -5.65 23.16
C GLY A 19 6.28 -5.83 21.71
N LEU A 20 6.93 -5.15 20.76
CA LEU A 20 6.66 -5.26 19.33
C LEU A 20 6.92 -6.68 18.79
N ILE A 21 8.06 -7.28 19.15
CA ILE A 21 8.40 -8.64 18.71
C ILE A 21 7.38 -9.66 19.25
N LYS A 22 6.92 -9.54 20.50
CA LYS A 22 5.86 -10.40 21.07
C LYS A 22 4.54 -10.28 20.31
N LYS A 23 4.29 -9.14 19.66
CA LYS A 23 3.12 -8.90 18.80
C LYS A 23 3.33 -9.34 17.34
N GLY A 24 4.46 -9.97 17.04
CA GLY A 24 4.80 -10.52 15.72
C GLY A 24 5.50 -9.52 14.79
N ALA A 25 5.90 -8.34 15.28
CA ALA A 25 6.62 -7.39 14.47
C ALA A 25 8.07 -7.80 14.24
N GLU A 26 8.57 -7.61 13.02
CA GLU A 26 9.98 -7.67 12.69
C GLU A 26 10.61 -6.28 12.92
N VAL A 27 11.64 -6.21 13.76
CA VAL A 27 12.20 -4.92 14.18
C VAL A 27 13.63 -4.75 13.67
N GLN A 28 13.89 -3.63 12.96
CA GLN A 28 15.21 -3.15 12.60
C GLN A 28 15.54 -1.89 13.39
N VAL A 29 16.63 -1.91 14.14
CA VAL A 29 17.03 -0.75 14.95
C VAL A 29 18.04 0.12 14.20
N VAL A 30 17.74 1.43 14.17
CA VAL A 30 18.65 2.50 13.75
C VAL A 30 18.96 3.36 14.97
N ILE A 31 20.22 3.52 15.35
CA ILE A 31 20.64 4.26 16.53
C ILE A 31 21.56 5.43 16.12
N THR A 32 21.38 6.56 16.80
CA THR A 32 22.30 7.71 16.63
C THR A 32 23.63 7.46 17.34
N PRO A 33 24.72 8.11 16.92
CA PRO A 33 26.00 8.02 17.63
C PRO A 33 25.88 8.33 19.13
N ALA A 34 25.12 9.37 19.49
CA ALA A 34 24.85 9.69 20.88
C ALA A 34 23.98 8.67 21.63
N GLY A 35 23.08 7.97 20.91
CA GLY A 35 22.25 6.92 21.51
C GLY A 35 23.07 5.73 22.03
N LYS A 36 24.21 5.44 21.41
CA LYS A 36 25.12 4.37 21.83
C LYS A 36 25.71 4.57 23.24
N GLU A 37 25.75 5.82 23.73
CA GLU A 37 26.21 6.17 25.09
C GLU A 37 25.19 5.72 26.16
N PHE A 38 23.92 5.55 25.80
CA PHE A 38 22.83 5.23 26.74
C PHE A 38 22.39 3.76 26.67
N ILE A 39 22.48 3.14 25.51
CA ILE A 39 22.17 1.72 25.29
C ILE A 39 23.09 1.14 24.24
N THR A 40 23.65 -0.02 24.53
CA THR A 40 24.64 -0.61 23.63
C THR A 40 24.00 -1.28 22.40
N PRO A 41 24.64 -1.22 21.22
CA PRO A 41 24.21 -1.96 20.05
C PRO A 41 24.08 -3.46 20.29
N ILE A 42 24.94 -4.05 21.13
CA ILE A 42 24.93 -5.46 21.48
C ILE A 42 23.59 -5.83 22.15
N THR A 43 23.11 -5.03 23.10
CA THR A 43 21.83 -5.26 23.77
C THR A 43 20.68 -5.25 22.76
N LEU A 44 20.66 -4.27 21.86
CA LEU A 44 19.59 -4.11 20.87
C LEU A 44 19.63 -5.21 19.79
N SER A 45 20.83 -5.59 19.36
CA SER A 45 21.05 -6.69 18.41
C SER A 45 20.62 -8.05 19.00
N ALA A 46 20.92 -8.30 20.26
CA ALA A 46 20.48 -9.52 20.96
C ALA A 46 18.94 -9.63 21.04
N LEU A 47 18.25 -8.50 21.17
CA LEU A 47 16.78 -8.48 21.22
C LEU A 47 16.12 -8.70 19.86
N THR A 48 16.71 -8.15 18.78
CA THR A 48 16.12 -8.18 17.44
C THR A 48 16.65 -9.33 16.57
N SER A 49 17.74 -9.98 16.98
CA SER A 49 18.50 -10.93 16.15
C SER A 49 18.99 -10.31 14.84
N LYS A 50 19.15 -8.98 14.81
CA LYS A 50 19.63 -8.21 13.66
C LYS A 50 20.74 -7.25 14.03
N PRO A 51 21.65 -6.93 13.09
CA PRO A 51 22.63 -5.86 13.29
C PRO A 51 21.95 -4.52 13.55
N VAL A 52 22.49 -3.73 14.47
CA VAL A 52 22.06 -2.36 14.72
C VAL A 52 22.75 -1.43 13.74
N ILE A 53 21.98 -0.63 13.03
CA ILE A 53 22.49 0.33 12.05
C ILE A 53 22.73 1.68 12.74
N SER A 54 23.93 2.24 12.60
CA SER A 54 24.27 3.53 13.19
C SER A 54 25.01 4.46 12.24
N GLU A 55 25.67 3.90 11.25
CA GLU A 55 26.52 4.63 10.31
C GLU A 55 26.07 4.34 8.88
N PHE A 56 26.37 5.26 7.96
CA PHE A 56 26.08 5.09 6.54
C PHE A 56 26.89 3.94 5.93
N PHE A 57 28.15 3.78 6.37
CA PHE A 57 29.05 2.74 5.87
C PHE A 57 29.18 1.62 6.89
N ALA A 58 28.89 0.40 6.49
CA ALA A 58 28.99 -0.77 7.35
C ALA A 58 30.46 -1.11 7.63
N GLN A 59 31.32 -1.02 6.62
CA GLN A 59 32.77 -1.26 6.66
C GLN A 59 33.48 -0.26 5.74
N ARG A 60 34.83 -0.27 5.75
CA ARG A 60 35.64 0.59 4.86
C ARG A 60 35.87 0.00 3.45
N ASP A 61 35.11 -0.99 3.07
CA ASP A 61 35.18 -1.74 1.80
C ASP A 61 34.19 -1.25 0.74
N GLY A 62 33.46 -0.15 1.00
CA GLY A 62 32.43 0.39 0.11
C GLY A 62 31.04 -0.17 0.37
N THR A 63 30.86 -1.10 1.32
CA THR A 63 29.52 -1.52 1.75
C THR A 63 28.84 -0.42 2.55
N TRP A 64 27.60 -0.12 2.20
CA TRP A 64 26.81 0.95 2.83
C TRP A 64 25.43 0.47 3.25
N ASN A 65 24.87 1.11 4.27
CA ASN A 65 23.52 0.88 4.73
C ASN A 65 22.55 1.76 3.93
N SER A 66 21.67 1.15 3.16
CA SER A 66 20.71 1.89 2.33
C SER A 66 19.55 2.41 3.20
N HIS A 67 19.52 3.72 3.41
CA HIS A 67 18.38 4.39 4.06
C HIS A 67 17.09 4.32 3.20
N VAL A 68 17.24 4.22 1.87
CA VAL A 68 16.12 4.06 0.95
C VAL A 68 15.46 2.69 1.12
N ASP A 69 16.27 1.63 1.21
CA ASP A 69 15.75 0.27 1.39
C ASP A 69 15.06 0.13 2.75
N LEU A 70 15.58 0.75 3.79
CA LEU A 70 14.92 0.83 5.10
C LEU A 70 13.58 1.56 5.02
N GLY A 71 13.54 2.68 4.29
CA GLY A 71 12.32 3.46 4.08
C GLY A 71 11.23 2.73 3.27
N LEU A 72 11.65 1.81 2.39
CA LEU A 72 10.75 0.99 1.58
C LEU A 72 10.32 -0.31 2.31
N TRP A 73 11.21 -0.85 3.16
CA TRP A 73 10.94 -2.08 3.90
C TRP A 73 9.97 -1.88 5.06
N ALA A 74 10.02 -0.72 5.75
CA ALA A 74 9.28 -0.52 6.98
C ALA A 74 7.79 -0.24 6.75
N ASP A 75 6.92 -0.89 7.53
CA ASP A 75 5.49 -0.58 7.62
C ASP A 75 5.20 0.57 8.59
N ALA A 76 6.12 0.85 9.51
CA ALA A 76 6.11 2.02 10.39
C ALA A 76 7.53 2.36 10.87
N MET A 77 7.77 3.64 11.14
CA MET A 77 8.97 4.10 11.84
C MET A 77 8.60 4.65 13.21
N ILE A 78 9.32 4.21 14.25
CA ILE A 78 9.10 4.67 15.62
C ILE A 78 10.38 5.31 16.13
N ILE A 79 10.31 6.59 16.50
CA ILE A 79 11.43 7.33 17.07
C ILE A 79 11.20 7.46 18.58
N ALA A 80 11.82 6.58 19.34
CA ALA A 80 11.62 6.44 20.78
C ALA A 80 12.92 6.06 21.52
N PRO A 81 13.46 6.90 22.38
CA PRO A 81 13.03 8.26 22.70
C PRO A 81 13.40 9.27 21.60
N ALA A 82 12.56 10.29 21.39
CA ALA A 82 12.84 11.43 20.54
C ALA A 82 13.27 12.63 21.39
N THR A 83 14.56 12.99 21.34
CA THR A 83 15.09 14.17 22.05
C THR A 83 14.75 15.47 21.32
N ALA A 84 14.84 16.60 22.00
CA ALA A 84 14.66 17.92 21.39
C ALA A 84 15.58 18.13 20.17
N SER A 85 16.82 17.62 20.23
CA SER A 85 17.77 17.66 19.10
C SER A 85 17.26 16.84 17.90
N THR A 86 16.78 15.63 18.13
CA THR A 86 16.22 14.77 17.08
C THR A 86 15.00 15.41 16.44
N ILE A 87 14.05 15.88 17.25
CA ILE A 87 12.82 16.57 16.82
C ILE A 87 13.16 17.81 16.00
N GLY A 88 14.13 18.62 16.45
CA GLY A 88 14.58 19.81 15.73
C GLY A 88 15.19 19.47 14.36
N LYS A 89 16.01 18.41 14.27
CA LYS A 89 16.60 17.95 13.01
C LYS A 89 15.55 17.43 12.04
N MET A 90 14.61 16.61 12.52
CA MET A 90 13.49 16.11 11.72
C MET A 90 12.65 17.25 11.15
N ALA A 91 12.26 18.22 11.99
CA ALA A 91 11.41 19.34 11.59
C ALA A 91 12.07 20.27 10.55
N ASN A 92 13.41 20.32 10.54
CA ASN A 92 14.18 21.21 9.65
C ASN A 92 14.96 20.43 8.56
N GLY A 93 14.79 19.12 8.44
CA GLY A 93 15.41 18.30 7.40
C GLY A 93 16.94 18.20 7.50
N ILE A 94 17.51 18.24 8.70
CA ILE A 94 18.98 18.21 8.93
C ILE A 94 19.47 16.76 8.95
N ALA A 95 19.80 16.23 7.78
CA ALA A 95 20.21 14.82 7.56
C ALA A 95 21.69 14.57 7.89
N ASP A 96 22.10 14.79 9.13
CA ASP A 96 23.50 14.65 9.58
C ASP A 96 23.82 13.28 10.19
N ASN A 97 22.87 12.35 10.21
CA ASN A 97 23.05 10.99 10.74
C ASN A 97 22.06 10.02 10.07
N MET A 98 22.33 8.73 10.23
CA MET A 98 21.57 7.64 9.59
C MET A 98 20.09 7.66 9.98
N LEU A 99 19.73 7.99 11.23
CA LEU A 99 18.34 8.06 11.70
C LEU A 99 17.53 9.10 10.93
N ILE A 100 18.04 10.34 10.84
CA ILE A 100 17.32 11.42 10.17
C ILE A 100 17.26 11.19 8.66
N THR A 101 18.32 10.65 8.06
CA THR A 101 18.32 10.32 6.62
C THR A 101 17.30 9.22 6.31
N THR A 102 17.19 8.21 7.16
CA THR A 102 16.14 7.19 7.04
C THR A 102 14.75 7.80 7.20
N TYR A 103 14.57 8.68 8.19
CA TYR A 103 13.29 9.41 8.38
C TYR A 103 12.87 10.19 7.12
N LEU A 104 13.78 10.93 6.49
CA LEU A 104 13.49 11.69 5.28
C LEU A 104 13.18 10.83 4.06
N SER A 105 13.57 9.56 4.07
CA SER A 105 13.28 8.57 3.03
C SER A 105 12.05 7.72 3.33
N MET A 106 11.42 7.89 4.51
CA MET A 106 10.33 7.04 4.98
C MET A 106 9.06 7.25 4.17
N LYS A 107 8.44 6.17 3.74
CA LYS A 107 7.13 6.15 3.08
C LYS A 107 6.01 5.76 4.05
N ALA A 108 6.35 4.99 5.07
CA ALA A 108 5.43 4.49 6.07
C ALA A 108 5.12 5.56 7.14
N PRO A 109 4.03 5.39 7.91
CA PRO A 109 3.72 6.26 9.05
C PRO A 109 4.87 6.37 10.05
N VAL A 110 5.12 7.58 10.55
CA VAL A 110 6.18 7.85 11.53
C VAL A 110 5.57 8.24 12.85
N PHE A 111 5.96 7.55 13.92
CA PHE A 111 5.57 7.79 15.30
C PHE A 111 6.74 8.39 16.07
N VAL A 112 6.49 9.46 16.79
CA VAL A 112 7.53 10.18 17.53
C VAL A 112 7.13 10.22 18.99
N ALA A 113 7.96 9.65 19.88
CA ALA A 113 7.79 9.63 21.33
C ALA A 113 8.79 10.59 21.99
N PRO A 114 8.40 11.85 22.26
CA PRO A 114 9.28 12.83 22.88
C PRO A 114 9.75 12.40 24.29
N ALA A 115 11.02 12.73 24.58
CA ALA A 115 11.61 12.52 25.92
C ALA A 115 12.63 13.61 26.19
N MET A 116 12.32 14.51 27.12
CA MET A 116 13.16 15.61 27.51
C MET A 116 12.69 16.23 28.83
N ASP A 117 13.48 17.13 29.42
CA ASP A 117 13.10 17.84 30.62
C ASP A 117 11.89 18.77 30.39
N LEU A 118 11.19 19.10 31.47
CA LEU A 118 9.96 19.89 31.46
C LEU A 118 10.13 21.23 30.72
N ASP A 119 11.17 21.99 31.05
CA ASP A 119 11.43 23.30 30.45
C ASP A 119 11.79 23.17 28.96
N MET A 120 12.52 22.12 28.58
CA MET A 120 12.83 21.82 27.18
C MET A 120 11.57 21.47 26.41
N PHE A 121 10.65 20.71 27.00
CA PHE A 121 9.38 20.36 26.35
C PHE A 121 8.46 21.60 26.23
N ALA A 122 8.44 22.45 27.23
CA ALA A 122 7.65 23.68 27.22
C ALA A 122 8.22 24.77 26.30
N HIS A 123 9.51 24.67 25.91
CA HIS A 123 10.19 25.70 25.13
C HIS A 123 9.49 25.95 23.78
N PRO A 124 9.30 27.23 23.38
CA PRO A 124 8.60 27.58 22.12
C PRO A 124 9.15 26.90 20.88
N SER A 125 10.48 26.71 20.79
CA SER A 125 11.09 26.00 19.64
C SER A 125 10.70 24.52 19.58
N THR A 126 10.62 23.84 20.72
CA THR A 126 10.19 22.43 20.78
C THR A 126 8.74 22.29 20.37
N ARG A 127 7.85 23.16 20.89
CA ARG A 127 6.44 23.19 20.50
C ARG A 127 6.28 23.42 19.00
N LYS A 128 6.95 24.44 18.46
CA LYS A 128 6.94 24.73 17.02
C LYS A 128 7.41 23.54 16.20
N ASN A 129 8.50 22.89 16.60
CA ASN A 129 9.03 21.74 15.87
C ASN A 129 8.06 20.55 15.92
N LEU A 130 7.41 20.28 17.05
CA LEU A 130 6.39 19.24 17.16
C LEU A 130 5.17 19.54 16.28
N ASP A 131 4.71 20.80 16.22
CA ASP A 131 3.61 21.21 15.35
C ASP A 131 3.98 21.08 13.86
N THR A 132 5.24 21.41 13.53
CA THR A 132 5.79 21.18 12.19
C THR A 132 5.76 19.69 11.82
N LEU A 133 6.20 18.82 12.73
CA LEU A 133 6.15 17.36 12.49
C LEU A 133 4.71 16.85 12.34
N ARG A 134 3.76 17.37 13.13
CA ARG A 134 2.32 17.05 12.94
C ARG A 134 1.83 17.49 11.56
N SER A 135 2.23 18.67 11.08
CA SER A 135 1.87 19.16 9.75
C SER A 135 2.45 18.31 8.61
N TYR A 136 3.56 17.60 8.85
CA TYR A 136 4.14 16.63 7.92
C TYR A 136 3.45 15.26 7.97
N GLY A 137 2.42 15.08 8.83
CA GLY A 137 1.71 13.82 9.00
C GLY A 137 2.32 12.85 10.00
N ASN A 138 3.31 13.28 10.81
CA ASN A 138 3.88 12.43 11.84
C ASN A 138 2.94 12.33 13.06
N HIS A 139 2.86 11.14 13.63
CA HIS A 139 2.07 10.85 14.83
C HIS A 139 2.90 11.13 16.09
N ILE A 140 2.56 12.20 16.79
CA ILE A 140 3.24 12.54 18.05
C ILE A 140 2.55 11.77 19.18
N ILE A 141 3.32 10.89 19.83
CA ILE A 141 2.90 10.20 21.06
C ILE A 141 3.16 11.16 22.23
N GLU A 142 2.09 11.65 22.84
CA GLU A 142 2.22 12.62 23.93
C GLU A 142 3.05 12.04 25.09
N PRO A 143 4.02 12.80 25.62
CA PRO A 143 4.81 12.35 26.75
C PRO A 143 3.94 12.21 28.01
N ALA A 144 4.24 11.21 28.82
CA ALA A 144 3.60 10.99 30.11
C ALA A 144 3.97 12.08 31.13
N GLU A 145 3.08 12.27 32.09
CA GLU A 145 3.36 13.08 33.29
C GLU A 145 4.01 12.20 34.36
N GLY A 146 4.97 12.76 35.08
CA GLY A 146 5.65 12.07 36.18
C GLY A 146 6.95 12.72 36.58
N GLU A 147 7.66 12.06 37.50
CA GLU A 147 9.00 12.52 37.94
C GLU A 147 10.01 12.33 36.80
N LEU A 148 10.76 13.37 36.52
CA LEU A 148 11.82 13.40 35.51
C LEU A 148 13.18 13.12 36.14
N ALA A 149 14.21 12.88 35.35
CA ALA A 149 15.58 12.67 35.83
C ALA A 149 16.15 13.89 36.58
N SER A 150 15.57 15.05 36.37
CA SER A 150 15.85 16.30 37.09
C SER A 150 15.16 16.42 38.46
N HIS A 151 14.38 15.39 38.88
CA HIS A 151 13.50 15.40 40.06
C HIS A 151 12.32 16.39 39.97
N LEU A 152 12.12 17.02 38.81
CA LEU A 152 10.91 17.81 38.54
C LEU A 152 9.75 16.88 38.18
N VAL A 153 8.53 17.24 38.52
CA VAL A 153 7.32 16.50 38.18
C VAL A 153 6.56 17.28 37.10
N GLY A 154 6.28 16.63 36.00
CA GLY A 154 5.53 17.25 34.90
C GLY A 154 5.57 16.46 33.61
N LYS A 155 5.13 17.11 32.52
CA LYS A 155 5.03 16.51 31.17
C LYS A 155 6.39 16.59 30.48
N GLY A 156 6.94 15.45 30.05
CA GLY A 156 8.24 15.40 29.36
C GLY A 156 8.84 13.98 29.31
N ARG A 157 8.33 13.10 30.17
CA ARG A 157 8.74 11.70 30.23
C ARG A 157 8.23 10.95 29.02
N MET A 158 9.11 10.18 28.35
CA MET A 158 8.68 9.29 27.28
C MET A 158 7.53 8.40 27.76
N GLU A 159 6.50 8.29 26.97
CA GLU A 159 5.37 7.37 27.25
C GLU A 159 5.86 5.94 27.53
N GLU A 160 5.09 5.17 28.30
CA GLU A 160 5.45 3.80 28.62
C GLU A 160 5.46 2.91 27.36
N ALA A 161 6.42 1.98 27.31
CA ALA A 161 6.63 1.15 26.14
C ALA A 161 5.40 0.33 25.77
N GLU A 162 4.69 -0.18 26.78
CA GLU A 162 3.44 -0.94 26.62
C GLU A 162 2.36 -0.09 25.96
N LYS A 163 2.26 1.19 26.40
CA LYS A 163 1.28 2.13 25.84
C LYS A 163 1.58 2.49 24.40
N ILE A 164 2.87 2.64 24.06
CA ILE A 164 3.30 2.86 22.68
C ILE A 164 2.89 1.66 21.80
N VAL A 165 3.08 0.43 22.28
CA VAL A 165 2.65 -0.78 21.57
C VAL A 165 1.14 -0.77 21.35
N GLU A 166 0.33 -0.44 22.37
CA GLU A 166 -1.13 -0.33 22.25
C GLU A 166 -1.55 0.72 21.20
N ILE A 167 -0.88 1.89 21.18
CA ILE A 167 -1.16 2.95 20.19
C ILE A 167 -0.90 2.44 18.76
N LEU A 168 0.18 1.70 18.55
CA LEU A 168 0.50 1.11 17.25
C LEU A 168 -0.49 0.02 16.86
N GLU A 169 -0.84 -0.88 17.78
CA GLU A 169 -1.88 -1.91 17.54
C GLU A 169 -3.21 -1.26 17.16
N ALA A 170 -3.63 -0.23 17.90
CA ALA A 170 -4.87 0.49 17.59
C ALA A 170 -4.81 1.21 16.24
N PHE A 171 -3.64 1.75 15.86
CA PHE A 171 -3.44 2.38 14.56
C PHE A 171 -3.58 1.36 13.42
N PHE A 172 -2.87 0.24 13.52
CA PHE A 172 -2.95 -0.80 12.50
C PHE A 172 -4.29 -1.54 12.50
N ALA A 173 -4.92 -1.73 13.66
CA ALA A 173 -6.27 -2.31 13.75
C ALA A 173 -7.33 -1.46 13.03
N LYS A 174 -7.22 -0.13 13.05
CA LYS A 174 -8.10 0.77 12.28
C LYS A 174 -7.94 0.61 10.77
N GLN A 175 -6.79 0.13 10.31
CA GLN A 175 -6.55 -0.16 8.90
C GLN A 175 -7.08 -1.52 8.46
N GLN A 176 -7.58 -2.36 9.39
CA GLN A 176 -8.18 -3.67 9.10
C GLN A 176 -9.68 -3.58 8.84
N ASP A 177 -10.12 -2.54 8.13
CA ASP A 177 -11.53 -2.24 7.85
C ASP A 177 -12.18 -3.22 6.84
N MET A 178 -11.37 -4.07 6.21
CA MET A 178 -11.81 -5.16 5.35
C MET A 178 -11.63 -6.55 5.97
N ALA A 179 -11.32 -6.65 7.26
CA ALA A 179 -11.19 -7.94 7.94
C ALA A 179 -12.47 -8.78 7.82
N GLY A 180 -12.31 -10.08 7.53
CA GLY A 180 -13.42 -11.01 7.31
C GLY A 180 -14.20 -10.85 6.02
N LYS A 181 -13.82 -9.90 5.15
CA LYS A 181 -14.43 -9.74 3.82
C LYS A 181 -13.68 -10.57 2.78
N LYS A 182 -14.44 -11.17 1.86
CA LYS A 182 -13.90 -11.82 0.66
C LYS A 182 -14.04 -10.89 -0.53
N VAL A 183 -13.00 -10.78 -1.33
CA VAL A 183 -12.95 -9.90 -2.51
C VAL A 183 -12.49 -10.68 -3.73
N VAL A 184 -13.16 -10.48 -4.84
CA VAL A 184 -12.77 -11.04 -6.14
C VAL A 184 -12.24 -9.92 -7.03
N ILE A 185 -11.08 -10.10 -7.61
CA ILE A 185 -10.46 -9.10 -8.49
C ILE A 185 -10.06 -9.79 -9.78
N THR A 186 -10.51 -9.27 -10.94
CA THR A 186 -9.97 -9.67 -12.23
C THR A 186 -8.84 -8.72 -12.63
N ALA A 187 -7.74 -9.24 -13.16
CA ALA A 187 -6.55 -8.47 -13.50
C ALA A 187 -5.86 -8.99 -14.77
N GLY A 188 -5.07 -8.13 -15.40
CA GLY A 188 -4.30 -8.49 -16.59
C GLY A 188 -5.13 -8.52 -17.87
N PRO A 189 -4.52 -8.93 -18.99
CA PRO A 189 -5.20 -9.17 -20.28
C PRO A 189 -5.82 -10.56 -20.31
N THR A 190 -6.67 -10.82 -21.30
CA THR A 190 -6.95 -12.19 -21.75
C THR A 190 -6.34 -12.41 -23.14
N TYR A 191 -5.95 -13.65 -23.43
CA TYR A 191 -5.37 -14.07 -24.68
C TYR A 191 -6.28 -15.08 -25.37
N GLU A 192 -6.84 -14.65 -26.50
CA GLU A 192 -7.75 -15.45 -27.30
C GLU A 192 -6.97 -16.10 -28.42
N LYS A 193 -6.73 -17.41 -28.31
CA LYS A 193 -5.87 -18.16 -29.23
C LYS A 193 -6.43 -18.15 -30.65
N ILE A 194 -5.57 -17.84 -31.62
CA ILE A 194 -5.78 -18.02 -33.04
C ILE A 194 -5.27 -19.43 -33.45
N ASP A 195 -4.06 -19.74 -32.96
CA ASP A 195 -3.38 -21.03 -33.13
C ASP A 195 -2.41 -21.24 -31.92
N PRO A 196 -1.64 -22.33 -31.83
CA PRO A 196 -0.73 -22.56 -30.70
C PRO A 196 0.34 -21.51 -30.48
N VAL A 197 0.52 -20.54 -31.41
CA VAL A 197 1.59 -19.55 -31.38
C VAL A 197 1.06 -18.11 -31.27
N ARG A 198 -0.13 -17.84 -31.81
CA ARG A 198 -0.69 -16.49 -31.95
C ARG A 198 -2.01 -16.33 -31.21
N PHE A 199 -2.26 -15.15 -30.71
CA PHE A 199 -3.47 -14.79 -29.99
C PHE A 199 -3.89 -13.35 -30.28
N ILE A 200 -5.14 -13.03 -29.96
CA ILE A 200 -5.68 -11.67 -29.84
C ILE A 200 -5.67 -11.33 -28.35
N GLY A 201 -5.21 -10.15 -27.99
CA GLY A 201 -5.19 -9.71 -26.58
C GLY A 201 -4.95 -8.22 -26.45
N ASN A 202 -5.03 -7.73 -25.22
CA ASN A 202 -4.86 -6.34 -24.85
C ASN A 202 -3.47 -6.07 -24.24
N TYR A 203 -3.02 -4.81 -24.27
CA TYR A 203 -1.72 -4.40 -23.72
C TYR A 203 -1.70 -4.26 -22.18
N SER A 204 -2.68 -4.79 -21.47
CA SER A 204 -2.75 -4.69 -20.01
C SER A 204 -1.54 -5.36 -19.35
N SER A 205 -0.94 -4.67 -18.39
CA SER A 205 0.14 -5.20 -17.54
C SER A 205 -0.35 -5.82 -16.23
N GLY A 206 -1.64 -5.67 -15.90
CA GLY A 206 -2.23 -6.14 -14.64
C GLY A 206 -1.93 -5.26 -13.41
N LYS A 207 -1.01 -4.29 -13.50
CA LYS A 207 -0.53 -3.51 -12.34
C LYS A 207 -1.63 -2.94 -11.45
N MET A 208 -2.73 -2.42 -12.02
CA MET A 208 -3.81 -1.83 -11.22
C MET A 208 -4.58 -2.89 -10.41
N GLY A 209 -4.92 -4.03 -11.04
CA GLY A 209 -5.61 -5.12 -10.33
C GLY A 209 -4.75 -5.74 -9.23
N PHE A 210 -3.44 -5.85 -9.43
CA PHE A 210 -2.52 -6.31 -8.40
C PHE A 210 -2.38 -5.29 -7.26
N ALA A 211 -2.32 -3.98 -7.55
CA ALA A 211 -2.31 -2.94 -6.52
C ALA A 211 -3.59 -2.96 -5.66
N LEU A 212 -4.76 -3.19 -6.28
CA LEU A 212 -6.02 -3.37 -5.55
C LEU A 212 -6.00 -4.63 -4.67
N ALA A 213 -5.43 -5.73 -5.17
CA ALA A 213 -5.34 -6.98 -4.41
C ALA A 213 -4.45 -6.82 -3.16
N GLU A 214 -3.29 -6.19 -3.30
CA GLU A 214 -2.39 -5.90 -2.18
C GLU A 214 -3.04 -4.94 -1.17
N GLU A 215 -3.72 -3.88 -1.61
CA GLU A 215 -4.42 -2.95 -0.71
C GLU A 215 -5.57 -3.63 0.03
N CYS A 216 -6.43 -4.42 -0.64
CA CYS A 216 -7.49 -5.18 0.02
C CYS A 216 -6.94 -6.16 1.06
N ALA A 217 -5.90 -6.90 0.70
CA ALA A 217 -5.29 -7.91 1.57
C ALA A 217 -4.58 -7.27 2.78
N SER A 218 -3.87 -6.14 2.59
CA SER A 218 -3.26 -5.38 3.69
C SER A 218 -4.29 -4.83 4.68
N ARG A 219 -5.52 -4.58 4.22
CA ARG A 219 -6.66 -4.17 5.05
C ARG A 219 -7.45 -5.35 5.62
N GLY A 220 -6.92 -6.58 5.53
CA GLY A 220 -7.45 -7.77 6.16
C GLY A 220 -8.44 -8.59 5.34
N ALA A 221 -8.67 -8.26 4.07
CA ALA A 221 -9.53 -9.05 3.20
C ALA A 221 -8.87 -10.36 2.75
N GLU A 222 -9.69 -11.39 2.50
CA GLU A 222 -9.31 -12.57 1.71
C GLU A 222 -9.55 -12.26 0.23
N VAL A 223 -8.50 -12.31 -0.60
CA VAL A 223 -8.58 -11.91 -2.02
C VAL A 223 -8.43 -13.11 -2.94
N SER A 224 -9.41 -13.31 -3.82
CA SER A 224 -9.30 -14.17 -5.00
C SER A 224 -8.92 -13.31 -6.21
N LEU A 225 -7.64 -13.34 -6.59
CA LEU A 225 -7.09 -12.59 -7.73
C LEU A 225 -7.08 -13.46 -8.98
N ILE A 226 -8.05 -13.25 -9.86
CA ILE A 226 -8.15 -13.95 -11.16
C ILE A 226 -7.31 -13.17 -12.17
N SER A 227 -6.17 -13.73 -12.53
CA SER A 227 -5.18 -13.04 -13.36
C SER A 227 -5.02 -13.68 -14.72
N GLY A 228 -5.20 -12.88 -15.76
CA GLY A 228 -4.68 -13.22 -17.08
C GLY A 228 -3.15 -13.21 -17.11
N PRO A 229 -2.53 -13.53 -18.28
CA PRO A 229 -1.08 -13.71 -18.40
C PRO A 229 -0.31 -12.41 -18.12
N VAL A 230 0.38 -12.34 -16.99
CA VAL A 230 1.24 -11.22 -16.57
C VAL A 230 2.45 -11.75 -15.80
N THR A 231 3.54 -10.96 -15.75
CA THR A 231 4.78 -11.34 -15.08
C THR A 231 4.83 -10.91 -13.61
N ILE A 232 3.97 -9.97 -13.19
CA ILE A 232 3.93 -9.50 -11.81
C ILE A 232 3.40 -10.58 -10.87
N GLN A 233 3.90 -10.56 -9.63
CA GLN A 233 3.50 -11.48 -8.56
C GLN A 233 2.71 -10.74 -7.48
N ALA A 234 1.82 -11.45 -6.80
CA ALA A 234 1.21 -11.01 -5.56
C ALA A 234 2.07 -11.50 -4.39
N HIS A 235 2.20 -10.68 -3.34
CA HIS A 235 3.10 -10.97 -2.23
C HIS A 235 2.36 -11.23 -0.92
N HIS A 236 1.18 -10.64 -0.72
CA HIS A 236 0.44 -10.78 0.54
C HIS A 236 -0.14 -12.19 0.70
N PRO A 237 -0.01 -12.85 1.87
CA PRO A 237 -0.47 -14.23 2.10
C PRO A 237 -1.99 -14.41 1.95
N ASN A 238 -2.79 -13.36 2.15
CA ASN A 238 -4.24 -13.39 1.99
C ASN A 238 -4.69 -13.30 0.52
N ILE A 239 -3.77 -13.28 -0.44
CA ILE A 239 -4.10 -13.27 -1.87
C ILE A 239 -3.94 -14.68 -2.43
N ARG A 240 -5.05 -15.26 -2.86
CA ARG A 240 -5.06 -16.49 -3.63
C ARG A 240 -5.17 -16.14 -5.12
N ARG A 241 -4.06 -16.31 -5.85
CA ARG A 241 -4.01 -16.09 -7.30
C ARG A 241 -4.60 -17.28 -8.05
N ILE A 242 -5.43 -16.98 -9.04
CA ILE A 242 -6.04 -17.92 -9.98
C ILE A 242 -5.61 -17.50 -11.38
N ASP A 243 -4.70 -18.24 -11.97
CA ASP A 243 -4.20 -17.97 -13.32
C ASP A 243 -5.19 -18.48 -14.37
N VAL A 244 -5.48 -17.63 -15.35
CA VAL A 244 -6.36 -17.92 -16.50
C VAL A 244 -5.69 -17.36 -17.75
N GLU A 245 -6.07 -17.88 -18.93
CA GLU A 245 -5.53 -17.42 -20.19
C GLU A 245 -6.58 -16.66 -21.02
N SER A 246 -7.78 -17.21 -21.15
CA SER A 246 -8.84 -16.68 -22.00
C SER A 246 -9.93 -15.92 -21.24
N ALA A 247 -10.75 -15.16 -21.98
CA ALA A 247 -11.95 -14.53 -21.46
C ALA A 247 -12.95 -15.55 -20.90
N GLY A 248 -13.07 -16.72 -21.56
CA GLY A 248 -13.92 -17.81 -21.09
C GLY A 248 -13.46 -18.36 -19.74
N GLU A 249 -12.17 -18.65 -19.58
CA GLU A 249 -11.61 -19.10 -18.29
C GLU A 249 -11.77 -18.07 -17.18
N MET A 250 -11.56 -16.78 -17.50
CA MET A 250 -11.76 -15.68 -16.54
C MET A 250 -13.23 -15.57 -16.13
N TYR A 251 -14.16 -15.73 -17.08
CA TYR A 251 -15.60 -15.75 -16.82
C TYR A 251 -15.96 -16.88 -15.86
N GLU A 252 -15.55 -18.12 -16.14
CA GLU A 252 -15.84 -19.28 -15.29
C GLU A 252 -15.27 -19.11 -13.87
N ALA A 253 -14.04 -18.60 -13.75
CA ALA A 253 -13.43 -18.31 -12.45
C ALA A 253 -14.21 -17.22 -11.71
N ALA A 254 -14.58 -16.11 -12.37
CA ALA A 254 -15.32 -15.02 -11.74
C ALA A 254 -16.71 -15.47 -11.24
N ILE A 255 -17.43 -16.26 -12.06
CA ILE A 255 -18.74 -16.83 -11.70
C ILE A 255 -18.65 -17.75 -10.48
N ARG A 256 -17.58 -18.52 -10.36
CA ARG A 256 -17.36 -19.44 -9.24
C ARG A 256 -17.02 -18.71 -7.94
N GLU A 257 -16.19 -17.67 -8.02
CA GLU A 257 -15.67 -16.98 -6.83
C GLU A 257 -16.60 -15.91 -6.27
N PHE A 258 -17.33 -15.18 -7.13
CA PHE A 258 -18.12 -14.01 -6.74
C PHE A 258 -19.31 -14.29 -5.80
N PRO A 259 -20.04 -15.42 -5.85
CA PRO A 259 -21.22 -15.67 -5.00
C PRO A 259 -20.96 -15.58 -3.49
N THR A 260 -19.71 -15.80 -3.05
CA THR A 260 -19.29 -15.71 -1.63
C THR A 260 -18.53 -14.43 -1.30
N ALA A 261 -18.30 -13.56 -2.27
CA ALA A 261 -17.54 -12.34 -2.10
C ALA A 261 -18.42 -11.19 -1.59
N SER A 262 -17.84 -10.30 -0.79
CA SER A 262 -18.46 -9.03 -0.36
C SER A 262 -18.31 -7.96 -1.45
N ALA A 263 -17.25 -8.06 -2.27
CA ALA A 263 -17.02 -7.12 -3.36
C ALA A 263 -16.31 -7.80 -4.54
N GLY A 264 -16.55 -7.26 -5.75
CA GLY A 264 -15.87 -7.64 -6.98
C GLY A 264 -15.31 -6.42 -7.71
N PHE A 265 -14.04 -6.50 -8.13
CA PHE A 265 -13.38 -5.47 -8.95
C PHE A 265 -13.06 -6.04 -10.33
N LEU A 266 -13.67 -5.49 -11.35
CA LEU A 266 -13.51 -5.92 -12.74
C LEU A 266 -12.47 -5.05 -13.44
N CYS A 267 -11.20 -5.29 -13.11
CA CYS A 267 -10.06 -4.47 -13.54
C CYS A 267 -9.28 -5.09 -14.72
N ALA A 268 -9.62 -6.32 -15.14
CA ALA A 268 -8.99 -6.97 -16.28
C ALA A 268 -9.34 -6.27 -17.60
N ALA A 269 -8.40 -6.28 -18.54
CA ALA A 269 -8.64 -5.92 -19.94
C ALA A 269 -9.02 -7.19 -20.74
N VAL A 270 -10.28 -7.56 -20.60
CA VAL A 270 -10.84 -8.73 -21.28
C VAL A 270 -11.02 -8.43 -22.77
N ALA A 271 -10.65 -9.37 -23.63
CA ALA A 271 -10.91 -9.23 -25.06
C ALA A 271 -12.42 -9.34 -25.34
N ASP A 272 -12.96 -8.41 -26.12
CA ASP A 272 -14.38 -8.38 -26.48
C ASP A 272 -14.75 -9.46 -27.50
N PHE A 273 -13.75 -9.97 -28.25
CA PHE A 273 -13.94 -10.97 -29.29
C PHE A 273 -12.89 -12.08 -29.18
N THR A 274 -13.29 -13.30 -29.52
CA THR A 274 -12.44 -14.50 -29.62
C THR A 274 -12.61 -15.16 -30.98
N PRO A 275 -11.59 -15.83 -31.53
CA PRO A 275 -11.76 -16.60 -32.77
C PRO A 275 -12.88 -17.64 -32.64
N GLU A 276 -13.71 -17.75 -33.65
CA GLU A 276 -14.81 -18.75 -33.69
C GLU A 276 -14.24 -20.16 -33.68
N THR A 277 -13.13 -20.37 -34.39
CA THR A 277 -12.37 -21.61 -34.42
C THR A 277 -10.90 -21.35 -34.15
N VAL A 278 -10.30 -22.20 -33.31
CA VAL A 278 -8.85 -22.17 -32.99
C VAL A 278 -8.17 -23.26 -33.85
N ALA A 279 -7.16 -22.86 -34.62
CA ALA A 279 -6.40 -23.81 -35.40
C ALA A 279 -5.54 -24.71 -34.51
N GLY A 280 -5.60 -26.03 -34.70
CA GLY A 280 -4.81 -27.00 -33.94
C GLY A 280 -3.31 -26.97 -34.26
N HIS A 281 -2.90 -26.32 -35.33
CA HIS A 281 -1.52 -26.17 -35.76
C HIS A 281 -1.24 -24.73 -36.16
N LYS A 282 0.04 -24.33 -36.09
CA LYS A 282 0.47 -23.00 -36.54
C LYS A 282 0.05 -22.75 -37.98
N ILE A 283 -0.78 -21.75 -38.23
CA ILE A 283 -1.20 -21.35 -39.58
C ILE A 283 0.04 -20.89 -40.35
N LYS A 284 0.32 -21.55 -41.47
CA LYS A 284 1.44 -21.18 -42.34
C LYS A 284 1.09 -19.93 -43.15
N ARG A 285 2.09 -19.12 -43.43
CA ARG A 285 1.94 -17.94 -44.31
C ARG A 285 1.77 -18.44 -45.73
N GLU A 286 0.63 -18.15 -46.32
CA GLU A 286 0.33 -18.36 -47.74
C GLU A 286 0.43 -17.00 -48.47
N LYS A 287 0.20 -17.02 -49.79
CA LYS A 287 0.25 -15.80 -50.61
C LYS A 287 -0.96 -14.87 -50.36
N ASP A 288 -2.06 -15.43 -49.89
CA ASP A 288 -3.32 -14.73 -49.70
C ASP A 288 -3.47 -14.14 -48.30
N ASN A 289 -4.46 -13.25 -48.13
CA ASN A 289 -4.80 -12.64 -46.84
C ASN A 289 -5.38 -13.69 -45.90
N LEU A 290 -4.99 -13.62 -44.60
CA LEU A 290 -5.62 -14.39 -43.54
C LEU A 290 -6.87 -13.68 -43.04
N THR A 291 -8.03 -14.29 -43.17
CA THR A 291 -9.29 -13.81 -42.58
C THR A 291 -9.63 -14.62 -41.36
N LEU A 292 -9.91 -13.93 -40.24
CA LEU A 292 -10.35 -14.57 -38.99
C LEU A 292 -11.82 -14.24 -38.76
N GLN A 293 -12.64 -15.25 -38.52
CA GLN A 293 -14.01 -15.12 -38.02
C GLN A 293 -13.96 -14.99 -36.52
N LEU A 294 -14.52 -13.90 -35.97
CA LEU A 294 -14.54 -13.62 -34.55
C LEU A 294 -15.97 -13.63 -34.02
N LYS A 295 -16.15 -14.17 -32.80
CA LYS A 295 -17.40 -14.13 -32.06
C LYS A 295 -17.23 -13.32 -30.76
N PRO A 296 -18.29 -12.69 -30.24
CA PRO A 296 -18.23 -11.99 -28.94
C PRO A 296 -17.86 -12.94 -27.80
N THR A 297 -17.09 -12.45 -26.84
CA THR A 297 -16.85 -13.13 -25.58
C THR A 297 -17.99 -12.91 -24.59
N GLN A 298 -17.99 -13.68 -23.50
CA GLN A 298 -18.98 -13.53 -22.43
C GLN A 298 -18.74 -12.23 -21.63
N ASP A 299 -19.81 -11.46 -21.37
CA ASP A 299 -19.73 -10.23 -20.58
C ASP A 299 -19.71 -10.55 -19.09
N ILE A 300 -18.50 -10.62 -18.50
CA ILE A 300 -18.29 -10.91 -17.07
C ILE A 300 -19.03 -9.90 -16.19
N ALA A 301 -18.95 -8.62 -16.53
CA ALA A 301 -19.56 -7.54 -15.72
C ALA A 301 -21.10 -7.65 -15.70
N ALA A 302 -21.72 -7.89 -16.85
CA ALA A 302 -23.16 -8.10 -16.94
C ALA A 302 -23.58 -9.38 -16.20
N ALA A 303 -22.83 -10.46 -16.34
CA ALA A 303 -23.13 -11.73 -15.69
C ALA A 303 -23.04 -11.65 -14.16
N LEU A 304 -22.03 -10.97 -13.61
CA LEU A 304 -21.90 -10.76 -12.16
C LEU A 304 -22.95 -9.76 -11.64
N GLY A 305 -23.20 -8.68 -12.39
CA GLY A 305 -24.23 -7.70 -12.02
C GLY A 305 -25.65 -8.30 -11.90
N ASN A 306 -25.98 -9.25 -12.80
CA ASN A 306 -27.26 -9.98 -12.75
C ASN A 306 -27.33 -10.99 -11.58
N ARG A 307 -26.19 -11.42 -11.04
CA ARG A 307 -26.09 -12.38 -9.93
C ARG A 307 -25.79 -11.70 -8.59
N LYS A 308 -25.57 -10.39 -8.62
CA LYS A 308 -25.23 -9.62 -7.42
C LYS A 308 -26.36 -9.71 -6.39
N LYS A 309 -25.99 -10.02 -5.15
CA LYS A 309 -26.90 -10.10 -4.00
C LYS A 309 -26.85 -8.80 -3.21
N ASP A 310 -27.85 -8.58 -2.36
CA ASP A 310 -27.87 -7.46 -1.41
C ASP A 310 -26.63 -7.53 -0.51
N GLY A 311 -25.99 -6.38 -0.32
CA GLY A 311 -24.77 -6.24 0.45
C GLY A 311 -23.47 -6.54 -0.32
N GLN A 312 -23.54 -7.03 -1.57
CA GLN A 312 -22.37 -7.15 -2.44
C GLN A 312 -22.16 -5.86 -3.24
N THR A 313 -20.90 -5.47 -3.38
CA THR A 313 -20.48 -4.33 -4.20
C THR A 313 -19.76 -4.81 -5.46
N LEU A 314 -20.10 -4.27 -6.61
CA LEU A 314 -19.47 -4.58 -7.89
C LEU A 314 -18.90 -3.32 -8.55
N VAL A 315 -17.60 -3.30 -8.76
CA VAL A 315 -16.85 -2.15 -9.29
C VAL A 315 -16.34 -2.46 -10.68
N GLY A 316 -16.71 -1.61 -11.64
CA GLY A 316 -16.21 -1.71 -13.01
C GLY A 316 -15.04 -0.78 -13.27
N PHE A 317 -14.24 -1.11 -14.28
CA PHE A 317 -13.20 -0.24 -14.82
C PHE A 317 -13.56 0.12 -16.27
N ALA A 318 -13.33 1.36 -16.63
CA ALA A 318 -13.50 1.84 -17.99
C ALA A 318 -12.28 2.61 -18.45
N LEU A 319 -11.83 2.32 -19.65
CA LEU A 319 -10.81 3.07 -20.35
C LEU A 319 -11.48 3.63 -21.62
N GLU A 320 -11.70 4.92 -21.66
CA GLU A 320 -12.45 5.57 -22.72
C GLU A 320 -11.60 6.66 -23.38
N THR A 321 -11.99 7.03 -24.59
CA THR A 321 -11.31 8.08 -25.39
C THR A 321 -12.25 9.21 -25.78
N ASN A 322 -13.57 8.96 -25.82
CA ASN A 322 -14.60 9.91 -26.21
C ASN A 322 -15.86 9.72 -25.36
N ASP A 323 -16.58 10.82 -25.06
CA ASP A 323 -17.83 10.84 -24.27
C ASP A 323 -17.76 10.02 -22.96
N GLU A 324 -16.62 10.08 -22.31
CA GLU A 324 -16.16 9.20 -21.24
C GLU A 324 -17.18 9.04 -20.12
N THR A 325 -17.70 10.15 -19.58
CA THR A 325 -18.64 10.13 -18.44
C THR A 325 -20.00 9.50 -18.82
N LYS A 326 -20.54 9.82 -20.01
CA LYS A 326 -21.82 9.26 -20.46
C LYS A 326 -21.74 7.76 -20.70
N ASN A 327 -20.64 7.31 -21.29
CA ASN A 327 -20.40 5.89 -21.56
C ASN A 327 -20.25 5.12 -20.25
N ALA A 328 -19.54 5.68 -19.26
CA ALA A 328 -19.39 5.07 -17.95
C ALA A 328 -20.74 4.99 -17.20
N GLN A 329 -21.55 6.04 -17.19
CA GLN A 329 -22.88 6.02 -16.56
C GLN A 329 -23.78 4.95 -17.20
N ARG A 330 -23.82 4.85 -18.53
CA ARG A 330 -24.58 3.81 -19.24
C ARG A 330 -24.13 2.40 -18.88
N LYS A 331 -22.79 2.19 -18.74
CA LYS A 331 -22.23 0.91 -18.29
C LYS A 331 -22.62 0.59 -16.85
N LEU A 332 -22.59 1.58 -15.96
CA LEU A 332 -22.97 1.45 -14.56
C LEU A 332 -24.40 0.91 -14.41
N GLU A 333 -25.36 1.51 -15.10
CA GLU A 333 -26.76 1.10 -15.05
C GLU A 333 -26.99 -0.26 -15.72
N ARG A 334 -26.50 -0.43 -16.96
CA ARG A 334 -26.73 -1.65 -17.75
C ARG A 334 -26.14 -2.91 -17.12
N LYS A 335 -25.02 -2.76 -16.40
CA LYS A 335 -24.30 -3.89 -15.79
C LYS A 335 -24.50 -3.97 -14.28
N ASN A 336 -25.43 -3.19 -13.71
CA ASN A 336 -25.73 -3.16 -12.28
C ASN A 336 -24.49 -3.00 -11.38
N LEU A 337 -23.59 -2.09 -11.79
CA LEU A 337 -22.41 -1.75 -11.01
C LEU A 337 -22.73 -0.72 -9.92
N ASP A 338 -21.96 -0.69 -8.84
CA ASP A 338 -22.12 0.29 -7.77
C ASP A 338 -21.35 1.58 -8.06
N PHE A 339 -20.16 1.44 -8.62
CA PHE A 339 -19.39 2.53 -9.21
C PHE A 339 -18.44 2.05 -10.30
N ILE A 340 -17.95 2.98 -11.09
CA ILE A 340 -16.97 2.76 -12.15
C ILE A 340 -15.75 3.63 -11.89
N VAL A 341 -14.57 3.04 -12.04
CA VAL A 341 -13.29 3.74 -12.08
C VAL A 341 -12.96 4.01 -13.54
N LEU A 342 -13.07 5.28 -13.92
CA LEU A 342 -12.79 5.74 -15.27
C LEU A 342 -11.34 6.21 -15.37
N ASN A 343 -10.62 5.68 -16.36
CA ASN A 343 -9.31 6.17 -16.79
C ASN A 343 -9.46 6.80 -18.18
N SER A 344 -8.76 7.91 -18.42
CA SER A 344 -8.68 8.52 -19.74
C SER A 344 -7.32 8.25 -20.37
N LEU A 345 -7.30 7.81 -21.63
CA LEU A 345 -6.06 7.70 -22.43
C LEU A 345 -5.51 9.06 -22.83
N ASN A 346 -6.31 10.13 -22.69
CA ASN A 346 -5.90 11.50 -23.01
C ASN A 346 -5.02 12.11 -21.90
N ASP A 347 -4.98 11.51 -20.71
CA ASP A 347 -4.17 11.98 -19.58
C ASP A 347 -2.74 11.45 -19.68
N GLN A 348 -1.79 12.36 -19.77
CA GLN A 348 -0.36 12.03 -19.81
C GLN A 348 0.07 11.37 -18.49
N GLY A 349 0.67 10.18 -18.55
CA GLY A 349 1.06 9.39 -17.39
C GLY A 349 -0.01 8.41 -16.89
N ALA A 350 -1.20 8.40 -17.49
CA ALA A 350 -2.21 7.36 -17.27
C ALA A 350 -2.16 6.30 -18.36
N GLY A 351 -2.35 5.02 -18.02
CA GLY A 351 -2.39 3.94 -19.00
C GLY A 351 -1.88 2.59 -18.51
N PHE A 352 -1.89 1.59 -19.39
CA PHE A 352 -1.62 0.19 -19.04
C PHE A 352 -0.21 -0.09 -18.50
N ARG A 353 0.81 0.60 -19.02
CA ARG A 353 2.23 0.35 -18.68
C ARG A 353 2.82 1.33 -17.68
N CYS A 354 2.12 2.42 -17.35
CA CYS A 354 2.59 3.42 -16.38
C CYS A 354 2.46 2.91 -14.95
N ASP A 355 3.31 3.43 -14.05
CA ASP A 355 3.21 3.17 -12.61
C ASP A 355 2.25 4.13 -11.91
N THR A 356 1.85 5.19 -12.61
CA THR A 356 0.87 6.19 -12.18
C THR A 356 -0.48 5.99 -12.86
N ASN A 357 -1.51 6.59 -12.28
CA ASN A 357 -2.83 6.66 -12.87
C ASN A 357 -3.57 7.92 -12.41
N LYS A 358 -4.46 8.43 -13.27
CA LYS A 358 -5.40 9.50 -12.96
C LYS A 358 -6.78 8.97 -13.21
N ILE A 359 -7.64 9.01 -12.19
CA ILE A 359 -8.95 8.38 -12.24
C ILE A 359 -10.08 9.37 -11.95
N THR A 360 -11.26 9.03 -12.42
CA THR A 360 -12.53 9.61 -11.96
C THR A 360 -13.44 8.48 -11.51
N ILE A 361 -13.91 8.52 -10.27
CA ILE A 361 -14.91 7.57 -9.77
C ILE A 361 -16.30 8.11 -10.13
N ILE A 362 -17.10 7.28 -10.80
CA ILE A 362 -18.44 7.61 -11.23
C ILE A 362 -19.41 6.63 -10.57
N ASP A 363 -20.39 7.17 -9.87
CA ASP A 363 -21.50 6.44 -9.26
C ASP A 363 -22.85 7.10 -9.59
N ARG A 364 -23.92 6.66 -8.93
CA ARG A 364 -25.26 7.22 -9.14
C ARG A 364 -25.43 8.67 -8.65
N GLN A 365 -24.51 9.15 -7.80
CA GLN A 365 -24.55 10.51 -7.22
C GLN A 365 -23.75 11.50 -8.06
N GLY A 366 -22.82 11.03 -8.91
CA GLY A 366 -22.03 11.88 -9.77
C GLY A 366 -20.62 11.35 -10.07
N ALA A 367 -19.74 12.26 -10.43
CA ALA A 367 -18.35 11.98 -10.80
C ALA A 367 -17.38 12.71 -9.86
N THR A 368 -16.45 11.98 -9.27
CA THR A 368 -15.42 12.50 -8.38
C THR A 368 -14.04 12.31 -9.01
N PRO A 369 -13.36 13.37 -9.46
CA PRO A 369 -12.02 13.28 -10.03
C PRO A 369 -10.96 13.16 -8.93
N TYR A 370 -9.89 12.40 -9.23
CA TYR A 370 -8.70 12.25 -8.39
C TYR A 370 -7.46 12.70 -9.17
N PRO A 371 -6.47 13.32 -8.52
CA PRO A 371 -5.24 13.73 -9.17
C PRO A 371 -4.41 12.52 -9.64
N LEU A 372 -3.39 12.80 -10.47
CA LEU A 372 -2.41 11.80 -10.87
C LEU A 372 -1.63 11.31 -9.65
N LYS A 373 -1.65 10.01 -9.39
CA LYS A 373 -1.00 9.33 -8.26
C LYS A 373 -0.36 8.02 -8.70
N SER A 374 0.43 7.41 -7.82
CA SER A 374 0.88 6.02 -8.01
C SER A 374 -0.33 5.07 -8.01
N LYS A 375 -0.21 3.91 -8.66
CA LYS A 375 -1.28 2.90 -8.68
C LYS A 375 -1.62 2.37 -7.29
N GLN A 376 -0.67 2.35 -6.36
CA GLN A 376 -0.89 2.01 -4.96
C GLN A 376 -1.79 3.04 -4.25
N GLU A 377 -1.50 4.34 -4.42
CA GLU A 377 -2.34 5.41 -3.86
C GLU A 377 -3.73 5.43 -4.50
N VAL A 378 -3.83 5.18 -5.80
CA VAL A 378 -5.12 5.04 -6.50
C VAL A 378 -5.91 3.84 -5.99
N ALA A 379 -5.25 2.71 -5.73
CA ALA A 379 -5.90 1.55 -5.12
C ALA A 379 -6.47 1.90 -3.73
N ARG A 380 -5.72 2.65 -2.92
CA ARG A 380 -6.20 3.14 -1.62
C ARG A 380 -7.45 4.02 -1.76
N ASP A 381 -7.42 5.01 -2.66
CA ASP A 381 -8.59 5.89 -2.92
C ASP A 381 -9.84 5.08 -3.30
N ILE A 382 -9.67 4.04 -4.14
CA ILE A 382 -10.78 3.17 -4.59
C ILE A 382 -11.32 2.34 -3.43
N ILE A 383 -10.45 1.76 -2.60
CA ILE A 383 -10.88 0.97 -1.44
C ILE A 383 -11.49 1.86 -0.35
N ASP A 384 -10.97 3.06 -0.13
CA ASP A 384 -11.58 4.05 0.77
C ASP A 384 -13.02 4.39 0.33
N ARG A 385 -13.25 4.56 -0.98
CA ARG A 385 -14.60 4.75 -1.52
C ARG A 385 -15.51 3.56 -1.25
N LEU A 386 -15.00 2.33 -1.41
CA LEU A 386 -15.75 1.11 -1.11
C LEU A 386 -16.16 1.02 0.37
N VAL A 387 -15.26 1.34 1.28
CA VAL A 387 -15.47 1.18 2.73
C VAL A 387 -16.36 2.28 3.28
N ASN A 388 -16.21 3.53 2.81
CA ASN A 388 -16.94 4.71 3.30
C ASN A 388 -18.35 4.87 2.71
N ASN A 389 -18.71 4.09 1.70
CA ASN A 389 -20.03 4.10 1.06
C ASN A 389 -21.08 3.18 1.73
N LYS A 390 -20.89 2.88 3.01
CA LYS A 390 -21.84 2.07 3.79
C LYS A 390 -22.82 2.93 4.57
#